data_1e9a0e5ab7f8858007342b13ea16c10b
#
_entry.id   1e9a0e5ab7f8858007342b13ea16c10b
#
_cell.length_a   1.000
_cell.length_b   1.000
_cell.length_c   1.000
_cell.angle_alpha   90.00
_cell.angle_beta   90.00
_cell.angle_gamma   90.00
#
_symmetry.space_group_name_H-M   'P 1'
#
loop_
_entity.id
_entity.type
_entity.pdbx_description
1 polymer ?
#
loop_
_entity_poly.entity_id
_entity_poly.type
_entity_poly.pdbx_seq_one_letter_code
_entity_poly.pdbx_strand_id
1 'polypeptide(L)'
;MGRILAVLALLAGMHGAAVAQAWPNKPVRVIVPVTAGSALDITARVIAERLSAQLGQTFVVENRTGAGGTIGAAFVAKSDPDGYTILIHSTAVTIFPATFANLPFDTARDFAAVTPAVSVPPLVLVVSPSRHKSLKGLVTAAKAKPGSVNYATVGAGAAAHMTAERLRLSAGFEAQQIPFRGAPEAQTEVVAGRVDFFFSPVLVAQPLVQAGQLAALAVSSSRRSTVLPDVPTTIEAGFANSEYEFWLGFFLPAKTPRDVVERLYQEIRKAKEHPDVKAKLAASGGEPMDMTPGEFQDYVGKAVAMNRELAKAAGITPQ
;
A
#
# COMPACT_ATOMS: atom_id res chain seq x y z
N MET A 1 -55.46 45.82 -8.99
CA MET A 1 -55.11 44.40 -8.60
C MET A 1 -54.26 43.71 -9.62
N GLY A 2 -54.31 43.94 -10.92
CA GLY A 2 -53.52 43.21 -11.94
C GLY A 2 -52.00 43.50 -11.99
N ARG A 3 -51.57 44.67 -11.54
CA ARG A 3 -50.11 45.06 -11.56
C ARG A 3 -49.29 44.48 -10.42
N ILE A 4 -49.91 44.15 -9.29
CA ILE A 4 -49.24 43.54 -8.13
C ILE A 4 -48.99 42.02 -8.34
N LEU A 5 -49.91 41.37 -9.01
CA LEU A 5 -49.77 39.94 -9.38
C LEU A 5 -48.67 39.67 -10.42
N ALA A 6 -48.40 40.62 -11.33
CA ALA A 6 -47.33 40.50 -12.34
C ALA A 6 -45.93 40.66 -11.71
N VAL A 7 -45.75 41.46 -10.65
CA VAL A 7 -44.47 41.64 -9.93
C VAL A 7 -44.15 40.40 -9.06
N LEU A 8 -45.14 39.79 -8.44
CA LEU A 8 -44.97 38.55 -7.67
C LEU A 8 -44.62 37.32 -8.57
N ALA A 9 -45.12 37.26 -9.78
CA ALA A 9 -44.74 36.21 -10.74
C ALA A 9 -43.31 36.33 -11.29
N LEU A 10 -42.77 37.56 -11.39
CA LEU A 10 -41.36 37.78 -11.79
C LEU A 10 -40.36 37.44 -10.68
N LEU A 11 -40.72 37.52 -9.41
CA LEU A 11 -39.86 37.18 -8.28
C LEU A 11 -39.83 35.64 -8.02
N ALA A 12 -40.82 34.90 -8.45
CA ALA A 12 -40.88 33.44 -8.32
C ALA A 12 -39.99 32.71 -9.36
N GLY A 13 -39.58 33.38 -10.44
CA GLY A 13 -38.77 32.78 -11.53
C GLY A 13 -37.25 32.81 -11.30
N MET A 14 -36.76 33.46 -10.23
CA MET A 14 -35.31 33.56 -9.93
C MET A 14 -34.81 32.51 -8.92
N HIS A 15 -35.40 31.33 -8.87
CA HIS A 15 -34.74 30.18 -8.32
C HIS A 15 -33.73 29.71 -9.38
N GLY A 16 -32.62 30.50 -9.51
CA GLY A 16 -31.44 30.08 -10.27
C GLY A 16 -31.08 28.69 -9.75
N ALA A 17 -31.09 27.70 -10.64
CA ALA A 17 -30.48 26.40 -10.36
C ALA A 17 -29.11 26.71 -9.76
N ALA A 18 -28.95 26.45 -8.47
CA ALA A 18 -27.64 26.46 -7.85
C ALA A 18 -26.83 25.42 -8.65
N VAL A 19 -26.04 25.88 -9.60
CA VAL A 19 -25.07 25.04 -10.30
C VAL A 19 -24.17 24.57 -9.15
N ALA A 20 -24.38 23.33 -8.72
CA ALA A 20 -23.52 22.70 -7.73
C ALA A 20 -22.11 22.90 -8.23
N GLN A 21 -21.34 23.75 -7.54
CA GLN A 21 -19.97 24.07 -7.93
C GLN A 21 -19.23 22.76 -8.06
N ALA A 22 -18.75 22.45 -9.27
CA ALA A 22 -18.08 21.19 -9.56
C ALA A 22 -16.92 20.98 -8.59
N TRP A 23 -16.90 19.84 -7.92
CA TRP A 23 -15.76 19.42 -7.07
C TRP A 23 -14.50 19.27 -7.96
N PRO A 24 -13.31 19.74 -7.49
CA PRO A 24 -13.06 20.55 -6.30
C PRO A 24 -13.18 22.07 -6.58
N ASN A 25 -13.69 22.85 -5.61
CA ASN A 25 -13.80 24.30 -5.69
C ASN A 25 -12.98 25.05 -4.59
N LYS A 26 -12.26 24.30 -3.76
CA LYS A 26 -11.36 24.77 -2.71
C LYS A 26 -10.16 23.82 -2.60
N PRO A 27 -9.07 24.17 -1.91
CA PRO A 27 -7.92 23.29 -1.72
C PRO A 27 -8.30 21.94 -1.10
N VAL A 28 -7.65 20.89 -1.59
CA VAL A 28 -7.85 19.50 -1.17
C VAL A 28 -6.62 19.03 -0.38
N ARG A 29 -6.84 18.40 0.78
CA ARG A 29 -5.78 17.87 1.63
C ARG A 29 -5.52 16.40 1.29
N VAL A 30 -4.26 16.04 1.06
CA VAL A 30 -3.81 14.67 0.84
C VAL A 30 -2.99 14.23 2.06
N ILE A 31 -3.57 13.40 2.90
CA ILE A 31 -2.96 12.93 4.14
C ILE A 31 -2.06 11.74 3.85
N VAL A 32 -0.79 11.87 4.23
CA VAL A 32 0.26 10.85 4.13
C VAL A 32 0.64 10.42 5.54
N PRO A 33 0.36 9.18 5.97
CA PRO A 33 0.53 8.75 7.36
C PRO A 33 1.97 8.33 7.73
N VAL A 34 2.94 8.70 6.91
CA VAL A 34 4.37 8.38 7.10
C VAL A 34 5.23 9.63 6.93
N THR A 35 6.51 9.52 7.25
CA THR A 35 7.47 10.63 7.14
C THR A 35 7.66 11.10 5.70
N ALA A 36 7.95 12.39 5.55
CA ALA A 36 8.30 12.99 4.27
C ALA A 36 9.53 12.28 3.65
N GLY A 37 9.57 12.20 2.32
CA GLY A 37 10.63 11.53 1.55
C GLY A 37 10.50 10.01 1.45
N SER A 38 9.48 9.40 2.08
CA SER A 38 9.15 7.99 1.86
C SER A 38 8.53 7.76 0.47
N ALA A 39 8.54 6.52 -0.04
CA ALA A 39 7.91 6.17 -1.32
C ALA A 39 6.44 6.58 -1.38
N LEU A 40 5.71 6.46 -0.26
CA LEU A 40 4.31 6.89 -0.14
C LEU A 40 4.18 8.42 -0.28
N ASP A 41 5.06 9.18 0.37
CA ASP A 41 5.08 10.64 0.31
C ASP A 41 5.45 11.15 -1.10
N ILE A 42 6.48 10.55 -1.71
CA ILE A 42 6.89 10.87 -3.09
C ILE A 42 5.73 10.61 -4.06
N THR A 43 5.09 9.44 -3.98
CA THR A 43 3.93 9.09 -4.81
C THR A 43 2.78 10.08 -4.62
N ALA A 44 2.48 10.44 -3.36
CA ALA A 44 1.44 11.42 -3.04
C ALA A 44 1.72 12.79 -3.70
N ARG A 45 2.96 13.28 -3.58
CA ARG A 45 3.35 14.59 -4.14
C ARG A 45 3.31 14.61 -5.65
N VAL A 46 3.83 13.57 -6.30
CA VAL A 46 3.82 13.45 -7.77
C VAL A 46 2.40 13.49 -8.32
N ILE A 47 1.47 12.75 -7.70
CA ILE A 47 0.06 12.73 -8.14
C ILE A 47 -0.66 14.03 -7.75
N ALA A 48 -0.46 14.56 -6.54
CA ALA A 48 -1.07 15.81 -6.09
C ALA A 48 -0.66 17.03 -6.94
N GLU A 49 0.62 17.13 -7.33
CA GLU A 49 1.11 18.16 -8.26
C GLU A 49 0.33 18.12 -9.60
N ARG A 50 0.16 16.92 -10.14
CA ARG A 50 -0.56 16.73 -11.40
C ARG A 50 -2.05 17.01 -11.27
N LEU A 51 -2.70 16.56 -10.20
CA LEU A 51 -4.10 16.85 -9.91
C LEU A 51 -4.33 18.34 -9.76
N SER A 52 -3.41 19.07 -9.11
CA SER A 52 -3.50 20.52 -8.97
C SER A 52 -3.48 21.23 -10.34
N ALA A 53 -2.60 20.80 -11.24
CA ALA A 53 -2.54 21.32 -12.60
C ALA A 53 -3.77 20.96 -13.45
N GLN A 54 -4.36 19.78 -13.25
CA GLN A 54 -5.53 19.31 -14.00
C GLN A 54 -6.83 20.00 -13.57
N LEU A 55 -6.98 20.26 -12.27
CA LEU A 55 -8.25 20.69 -11.68
C LEU A 55 -8.26 22.17 -11.27
N GLY A 56 -7.13 22.88 -11.38
CA GLY A 56 -7.02 24.29 -11.02
C GLY A 56 -7.22 24.60 -9.53
N GLN A 57 -7.15 23.57 -8.69
CA GLN A 57 -7.23 23.67 -7.22
C GLN A 57 -6.00 23.02 -6.59
N THR A 58 -5.50 23.59 -5.50
CA THR A 58 -4.31 23.06 -4.84
C THR A 58 -4.60 21.74 -4.10
N PHE A 59 -3.83 20.70 -4.39
CA PHE A 59 -3.79 19.46 -3.60
C PHE A 59 -2.59 19.52 -2.67
N VAL A 60 -2.86 19.74 -1.36
CA VAL A 60 -1.84 19.96 -0.34
C VAL A 60 -1.51 18.63 0.34
N VAL A 61 -0.25 18.19 0.25
CA VAL A 61 0.23 16.98 0.93
C VAL A 61 0.62 17.30 2.36
N GLU A 62 0.00 16.60 3.32
CA GLU A 62 0.26 16.71 4.76
C GLU A 62 0.73 15.38 5.34
N ASN A 63 1.92 15.35 5.94
CA ASN A 63 2.42 14.17 6.64
C ASN A 63 1.85 14.13 8.08
N ARG A 64 1.02 13.11 8.37
CA ARG A 64 0.45 12.84 9.71
C ARG A 64 0.91 11.49 10.21
N THR A 65 2.10 11.46 10.77
CA THR A 65 2.77 10.24 11.23
C THR A 65 2.30 9.77 12.60
N GLY A 66 2.63 8.53 12.95
CA GLY A 66 2.46 7.95 14.28
C GLY A 66 1.68 6.64 14.27
N ALA A 67 1.99 5.79 15.26
CA ALA A 67 1.39 4.47 15.46
C ALA A 67 1.29 3.64 14.17
N GLY A 68 2.40 3.54 13.41
CA GLY A 68 2.44 2.77 12.16
C GLY A 68 1.58 3.34 11.02
N GLY A 69 1.06 4.59 11.14
CA GLY A 69 0.19 5.23 10.16
C GLY A 69 -1.29 5.27 10.58
N THR A 70 -1.66 4.64 11.69
CA THR A 70 -3.06 4.61 12.14
C THR A 70 -3.59 5.99 12.54
N ILE A 71 -2.72 6.93 13.00
CA ILE A 71 -3.13 8.30 13.36
C ILE A 71 -3.62 9.05 12.12
N GLY A 72 -2.87 9.03 11.03
CA GLY A 72 -3.29 9.68 9.78
C GLY A 72 -4.53 9.04 9.17
N ALA A 73 -4.61 7.71 9.19
CA ALA A 73 -5.78 6.98 8.72
C ALA A 73 -7.04 7.31 9.55
N ALA A 74 -6.94 7.30 10.88
CA ALA A 74 -8.04 7.66 11.78
C ALA A 74 -8.52 9.11 11.58
N PHE A 75 -7.59 10.03 11.30
CA PHE A 75 -7.93 11.40 11.00
C PHE A 75 -8.83 11.49 9.76
N VAL A 76 -8.49 10.78 8.67
CA VAL A 76 -9.29 10.78 7.43
C VAL A 76 -10.62 10.05 7.64
N ALA A 77 -10.63 8.89 8.30
CA ALA A 77 -11.86 8.14 8.57
C ALA A 77 -12.94 8.98 9.30
N LYS A 78 -12.50 9.98 10.09
CA LYS A 78 -13.37 10.88 10.86
C LYS A 78 -13.58 12.25 10.22
N SER A 79 -12.98 12.52 9.06
CA SER A 79 -13.15 13.77 8.34
C SER A 79 -14.50 13.84 7.65
N ASP A 80 -14.92 15.06 7.29
CA ASP A 80 -16.14 15.27 6.52
C ASP A 80 -16.06 14.53 5.18
N PRO A 81 -17.14 13.83 4.78
CA PRO A 81 -17.18 13.05 3.56
C PRO A 81 -17.49 13.90 2.32
N ASP A 82 -16.80 15.03 2.18
CA ASP A 82 -16.99 16.03 1.12
C ASP A 82 -15.94 15.94 0.00
N GLY A 83 -15.00 14.99 0.10
CA GLY A 83 -13.94 14.78 -0.88
C GLY A 83 -12.71 15.69 -0.70
N TYR A 84 -12.68 16.58 0.29
CA TYR A 84 -11.56 17.52 0.51
C TYR A 84 -10.49 17.01 1.47
N THR A 85 -10.66 15.82 2.02
CA THR A 85 -9.63 15.14 2.81
C THR A 85 -9.43 13.72 2.26
N ILE A 86 -8.32 13.50 1.58
CA ILE A 86 -7.96 12.24 0.93
C ILE A 86 -6.88 11.56 1.77
N LEU A 87 -6.96 10.24 1.92
CA LEU A 87 -5.88 9.42 2.44
C LEU A 87 -5.14 8.77 1.28
N ILE A 88 -3.82 8.81 1.27
CA ILE A 88 -3.02 7.83 0.55
C ILE A 88 -2.37 6.89 1.58
N HIS A 89 -2.52 5.59 1.38
CA HIS A 89 -1.93 4.60 2.28
C HIS A 89 -1.33 3.42 1.50
N SER A 90 -0.46 2.68 2.15
CA SER A 90 0.06 1.41 1.64
C SER A 90 -0.84 0.24 2.03
N THR A 91 -0.51 -0.96 1.53
CA THR A 91 -1.09 -2.25 1.95
C THR A 91 -1.22 -2.39 3.47
N ALA A 92 -0.41 -1.66 4.27
CA ALA A 92 -0.48 -1.68 5.73
C ALA A 92 -1.89 -1.36 6.28
N VAL A 93 -2.69 -0.55 5.57
CA VAL A 93 -4.08 -0.26 5.98
C VAL A 93 -4.93 -1.52 6.08
N THR A 94 -4.64 -2.56 5.30
CA THR A 94 -5.35 -3.85 5.33
C THR A 94 -4.84 -4.79 6.41
N ILE A 95 -3.66 -4.50 6.98
CA ILE A 95 -3.03 -5.31 8.04
C ILE A 95 -3.49 -4.82 9.42
N PHE A 96 -3.79 -3.54 9.58
CA PHE A 96 -4.16 -2.94 10.87
C PHE A 96 -5.25 -3.71 11.63
N PRO A 97 -6.35 -4.18 10.99
CA PRO A 97 -7.38 -4.94 11.70
C PRO A 97 -6.92 -6.29 12.28
N ALA A 98 -5.74 -6.74 11.88
CA ALA A 98 -5.13 -7.99 12.35
C ALA A 98 -4.04 -7.77 13.41
N THR A 99 -3.51 -6.53 13.54
CA THR A 99 -2.33 -6.25 14.37
C THR A 99 -2.57 -5.22 15.47
N PHE A 100 -3.66 -4.47 15.41
CA PHE A 100 -4.05 -3.49 16.43
C PHE A 100 -5.34 -3.94 17.15
N ALA A 101 -5.28 -4.08 18.48
CA ALA A 101 -6.43 -4.46 19.30
C ALA A 101 -7.50 -3.34 19.36
N ASN A 102 -7.05 -2.08 19.43
CA ASN A 102 -7.89 -0.90 19.61
C ASN A 102 -7.73 0.07 18.43
N LEU A 103 -8.20 -0.36 17.24
CA LEU A 103 -8.16 0.48 16.05
C LEU A 103 -9.35 1.47 16.07
N PRO A 104 -9.11 2.80 15.97
CA PRO A 104 -10.17 3.80 16.06
C PRO A 104 -11.02 3.95 14.78
N PHE A 105 -10.90 3.03 13.85
CA PHE A 105 -11.65 2.92 12.59
C PHE A 105 -11.70 1.45 12.11
N ASP A 106 -12.62 1.16 11.21
CA ASP A 106 -12.67 -0.12 10.48
C ASP A 106 -12.23 0.11 9.03
N THR A 107 -11.14 -0.55 8.60
CA THR A 107 -10.56 -0.33 7.26
C THR A 107 -11.54 -0.60 6.13
N ALA A 108 -12.37 -1.64 6.23
CA ALA A 108 -13.29 -2.02 5.16
C ALA A 108 -14.56 -1.16 5.14
N ARG A 109 -14.98 -0.61 6.30
CA ARG A 109 -16.24 0.10 6.48
C ARG A 109 -16.09 1.62 6.43
N ASP A 110 -15.00 2.16 7.00
CA ASP A 110 -14.89 3.60 7.25
C ASP A 110 -14.15 4.34 6.12
N PHE A 111 -13.72 3.61 5.07
CA PHE A 111 -13.11 4.17 3.87
C PHE A 111 -13.86 3.75 2.59
N ALA A 112 -13.99 4.69 1.66
CA ALA A 112 -14.26 4.45 0.27
C ALA A 112 -12.94 4.35 -0.49
N ALA A 113 -12.62 3.18 -1.03
CA ALA A 113 -11.43 2.98 -1.85
C ALA A 113 -11.63 3.67 -3.21
N VAL A 114 -10.65 4.47 -3.62
CA VAL A 114 -10.72 5.22 -4.90
C VAL A 114 -10.02 4.45 -6.01
N THR A 115 -8.72 4.26 -5.88
CA THR A 115 -7.91 3.49 -6.84
C THR A 115 -6.52 3.24 -6.27
N PRO A 116 -5.81 2.16 -6.67
CA PRO A 116 -4.39 2.07 -6.41
C PRO A 116 -3.61 3.13 -7.20
N ALA A 117 -2.60 3.70 -6.57
CA ALA A 117 -1.68 4.62 -7.22
C ALA A 117 -0.65 3.84 -8.04
N VAL A 118 0.01 2.91 -7.38
CA VAL A 118 1.04 2.03 -7.94
C VAL A 118 1.06 0.70 -7.19
N SER A 119 1.49 -0.36 -7.87
CA SER A 119 2.11 -1.49 -7.22
C SER A 119 3.52 -1.09 -6.80
N VAL A 120 3.89 -1.40 -5.57
CA VAL A 120 5.25 -1.15 -5.07
C VAL A 120 6.10 -2.36 -5.45
N PRO A 121 7.38 -2.19 -5.79
CA PRO A 121 8.25 -3.32 -6.07
C PRO A 121 8.14 -4.38 -4.99
N PRO A 122 8.11 -5.66 -5.38
CA PRO A 122 7.96 -6.75 -4.43
C PRO A 122 9.07 -6.75 -3.41
N LEU A 123 8.82 -7.39 -2.29
CA LEU A 123 9.91 -7.81 -1.43
C LEU A 123 10.63 -8.98 -2.09
N VAL A 124 11.95 -8.94 -2.06
CA VAL A 124 12.79 -10.05 -2.52
C VAL A 124 13.29 -10.84 -1.32
N LEU A 125 13.12 -12.15 -1.36
CA LEU A 125 13.72 -13.05 -0.40
C LEU A 125 15.21 -13.14 -0.67
N VAL A 126 16.00 -12.59 0.25
CA VAL A 126 17.47 -12.61 0.20
C VAL A 126 18.05 -13.50 1.28
N VAL A 127 19.16 -14.14 0.95
CA VAL A 127 19.92 -15.02 1.82
C VAL A 127 21.41 -14.73 1.66
N SER A 128 22.24 -15.19 2.62
CA SER A 128 23.68 -15.27 2.39
C SER A 128 23.98 -16.28 1.26
N PRO A 129 24.81 -15.95 0.25
CA PRO A 129 25.12 -16.84 -0.86
C PRO A 129 25.74 -18.17 -0.45
N SER A 130 26.35 -18.24 0.74
CA SER A 130 26.96 -19.46 1.29
C SER A 130 25.93 -20.43 1.90
N ARG A 131 24.72 -19.94 2.27
CA ARG A 131 23.74 -20.70 3.04
C ARG A 131 22.79 -21.49 2.14
N HIS A 132 22.10 -20.80 1.25
CA HIS A 132 21.05 -21.39 0.41
C HIS A 132 21.22 -20.98 -1.06
N LYS A 133 21.03 -21.93 -1.97
CA LYS A 133 21.17 -21.73 -3.43
C LYS A 133 19.83 -21.57 -4.14
N SER A 134 18.72 -21.89 -3.48
CA SER A 134 17.35 -21.77 -4.03
C SER A 134 16.33 -21.71 -2.90
N LEU A 135 15.15 -21.16 -3.20
CA LEU A 135 14.03 -21.14 -2.26
C LEU A 135 13.61 -22.56 -1.88
N LYS A 136 13.57 -23.48 -2.84
CA LYS A 136 13.26 -24.89 -2.57
C LYS A 136 14.28 -25.52 -1.61
N GLY A 137 15.57 -25.21 -1.76
CA GLY A 137 16.62 -25.67 -0.86
C GLY A 137 16.47 -25.16 0.58
N LEU A 138 16.15 -23.85 0.74
CA LEU A 138 15.84 -23.26 2.04
C LEU A 138 14.64 -23.97 2.70
N VAL A 139 13.53 -24.11 1.98
CA VAL A 139 12.32 -24.79 2.51
C VAL A 139 12.59 -26.25 2.86
N THR A 140 13.36 -26.95 2.03
CA THR A 140 13.75 -28.35 2.31
C THR A 140 14.58 -28.44 3.60
N ALA A 141 15.56 -27.56 3.78
CA ALA A 141 16.37 -27.51 5.01
C ALA A 141 15.52 -27.21 6.25
N ALA A 142 14.60 -26.25 6.14
CA ALA A 142 13.69 -25.89 7.23
C ALA A 142 12.76 -27.05 7.62
N LYS A 143 12.24 -27.82 6.65
CA LYS A 143 11.40 -29.00 6.91
C LYS A 143 12.18 -30.17 7.51
N ALA A 144 13.44 -30.35 7.09
CA ALA A 144 14.29 -31.40 7.63
C ALA A 144 14.64 -31.20 9.11
N LYS A 145 14.69 -29.93 9.56
CA LYS A 145 14.98 -29.58 10.95
C LYS A 145 14.10 -28.41 11.38
N PRO A 146 12.86 -28.68 11.84
CA PRO A 146 11.93 -27.63 12.30
C PRO A 146 12.56 -26.69 13.33
N GLY A 147 12.31 -25.38 13.20
CA GLY A 147 12.84 -24.36 14.08
C GLY A 147 14.33 -24.02 13.88
N SER A 148 15.06 -24.66 12.95
CA SER A 148 16.48 -24.36 12.68
C SER A 148 16.70 -23.15 11.78
N VAL A 149 15.65 -22.70 11.08
CA VAL A 149 15.69 -21.55 10.19
C VAL A 149 15.09 -20.35 10.88
N ASN A 150 15.74 -19.20 10.73
CA ASN A 150 15.23 -17.93 11.22
C ASN A 150 15.10 -16.91 10.09
N TYR A 151 14.27 -15.88 10.30
CA TYR A 151 14.08 -14.83 9.32
C TYR A 151 13.99 -13.45 9.97
N ALA A 152 14.53 -12.45 9.28
CA ALA A 152 14.47 -11.07 9.73
C ALA A 152 13.11 -10.43 9.43
N THR A 153 12.69 -9.54 10.32
CA THR A 153 11.56 -8.61 10.09
C THR A 153 11.91 -7.22 10.60
N VAL A 154 11.11 -6.23 10.21
CA VAL A 154 11.22 -4.85 10.72
C VAL A 154 10.08 -4.53 11.70
N GLY A 155 9.65 -5.52 12.44
CA GLY A 155 8.59 -5.43 13.44
C GLY A 155 7.42 -6.40 13.17
N ALA A 156 6.65 -6.66 14.22
CA ALA A 156 5.46 -7.51 14.13
C ALA A 156 4.40 -6.88 13.21
N GLY A 157 3.80 -7.67 12.31
CA GLY A 157 2.81 -7.19 11.36
C GLY A 157 3.36 -6.30 10.23
N ALA A 158 4.68 -6.03 10.22
CA ALA A 158 5.29 -5.32 9.09
C ALA A 158 5.19 -6.16 7.81
N ALA A 159 5.30 -5.48 6.66
CA ALA A 159 5.22 -6.10 5.35
C ALA A 159 6.14 -7.32 5.19
N ALA A 160 7.40 -7.19 5.60
CA ALA A 160 8.37 -8.30 5.56
C ALA A 160 7.95 -9.50 6.43
N HIS A 161 7.33 -9.23 7.60
CA HIS A 161 6.79 -10.27 8.47
C HIS A 161 5.64 -11.00 7.79
N MET A 162 4.62 -10.28 7.33
CA MET A 162 3.44 -10.86 6.69
C MET A 162 3.81 -11.66 5.44
N THR A 163 4.80 -11.19 4.67
CA THR A 163 5.30 -11.90 3.49
C THR A 163 6.01 -13.20 3.87
N ALA A 164 6.86 -13.18 4.89
CA ALA A 164 7.54 -14.37 5.38
C ALA A 164 6.55 -15.41 5.91
N GLU A 165 5.56 -14.97 6.68
CA GLU A 165 4.50 -15.84 7.20
C GLU A 165 3.61 -16.41 6.08
N ARG A 166 3.31 -15.63 5.05
CA ARG A 166 2.58 -16.11 3.87
C ARG A 166 3.32 -17.26 3.18
N LEU A 167 4.63 -17.08 2.95
CA LEU A 167 5.48 -18.14 2.40
C LEU A 167 5.56 -19.35 3.35
N ARG A 168 5.80 -19.11 4.64
CA ARG A 168 5.93 -20.17 5.66
C ARG A 168 4.70 -21.07 5.70
N LEU A 169 3.52 -20.48 5.74
CA LEU A 169 2.25 -21.21 5.76
C LEU A 169 1.98 -21.94 4.44
N SER A 170 2.20 -21.26 3.31
CA SER A 170 2.03 -21.88 1.99
C SER A 170 2.97 -23.05 1.77
N ALA A 171 4.23 -22.91 2.13
CA ALA A 171 5.25 -23.94 1.95
C ALA A 171 5.25 -24.99 3.08
N GLY A 172 4.54 -24.78 4.18
CA GLY A 172 4.42 -25.70 5.32
C GLY A 172 5.75 -25.97 6.02
N PHE A 173 6.46 -24.92 6.46
CA PHE A 173 7.68 -25.04 7.24
C PHE A 173 7.66 -24.10 8.46
N GLU A 174 8.52 -24.39 9.44
CA GLU A 174 8.69 -23.56 10.63
C GLU A 174 9.96 -22.71 10.52
N ALA A 175 9.87 -21.45 10.96
CA ALA A 175 11.00 -20.54 11.08
C ALA A 175 10.76 -19.56 12.23
N GLN A 176 11.85 -19.08 12.84
CA GLN A 176 11.80 -18.14 13.96
C GLN A 176 11.94 -16.70 13.47
N GLN A 177 11.04 -15.82 13.89
CA GLN A 177 11.11 -14.40 13.63
C GLN A 177 12.22 -13.73 14.48
N ILE A 178 13.04 -12.89 13.84
CA ILE A 178 14.00 -12.02 14.51
C ILE A 178 13.70 -10.57 14.09
N PRO A 179 13.16 -9.72 15.00
CA PRO A 179 12.82 -8.34 14.66
C PRO A 179 14.06 -7.44 14.72
N PHE A 180 14.15 -6.53 13.74
CA PHE A 180 15.16 -5.49 13.63
C PHE A 180 14.51 -4.11 13.51
N ARG A 181 15.29 -3.04 13.71
CA ARG A 181 14.79 -1.66 13.63
C ARG A 181 14.54 -1.19 12.19
N GLY A 182 15.21 -1.83 11.22
CA GLY A 182 15.09 -1.46 9.81
C GLY A 182 15.76 -2.44 8.86
N ALA A 183 15.46 -2.30 7.57
CA ALA A 183 15.98 -3.19 6.54
C ALA A 183 17.52 -3.23 6.44
N PRO A 184 18.28 -2.13 6.59
CA PRO A 184 19.74 -2.18 6.53
C PRO A 184 20.36 -3.05 7.62
N GLU A 185 19.85 -2.97 8.86
CA GLU A 185 20.30 -3.82 9.96
C GLU A 185 19.99 -5.29 9.68
N ALA A 186 18.76 -5.59 9.27
CA ALA A 186 18.34 -6.94 8.90
C ALA A 186 19.22 -7.54 7.79
N GLN A 187 19.53 -6.76 6.74
CA GLN A 187 20.39 -7.21 5.65
C GLN A 187 21.82 -7.51 6.13
N THR A 188 22.37 -6.69 7.01
CA THR A 188 23.72 -6.92 7.58
C THR A 188 23.78 -8.28 8.28
N GLU A 189 22.73 -8.66 9.01
CA GLU A 189 22.67 -9.94 9.71
C GLU A 189 22.53 -11.14 8.74
N VAL A 190 21.82 -10.94 7.63
CA VAL A 190 21.72 -11.95 6.56
C VAL A 190 23.04 -12.10 5.81
N VAL A 191 23.72 -11.01 5.47
CA VAL A 191 25.06 -11.03 4.85
C VAL A 191 26.04 -11.80 5.72
N ALA A 192 26.01 -11.55 7.03
CA ALA A 192 26.87 -12.22 8.00
C ALA A 192 26.48 -13.70 8.26
N GLY A 193 25.36 -14.18 7.71
CA GLY A 193 24.85 -15.54 7.90
C GLY A 193 24.29 -15.83 9.29
N ARG A 194 24.05 -14.80 10.12
CA ARG A 194 23.41 -14.93 11.43
C ARG A 194 21.90 -15.07 11.33
N VAL A 195 21.31 -14.54 10.26
CA VAL A 195 19.91 -14.73 9.88
C VAL A 195 19.84 -15.45 8.54
N ASP A 196 18.95 -16.43 8.41
CA ASP A 196 18.87 -17.29 7.24
C ASP A 196 18.28 -16.58 6.04
N PHE A 197 17.17 -15.84 6.22
CA PHE A 197 16.57 -15.07 5.13
C PHE A 197 15.84 -13.80 5.60
N PHE A 198 15.62 -12.91 4.65
CA PHE A 198 14.86 -11.69 4.83
C PHE A 198 14.07 -11.36 3.55
N PHE A 199 12.80 -11.01 3.69
CA PHE A 199 12.06 -10.37 2.63
C PHE A 199 12.36 -8.86 2.65
N SER A 200 13.32 -8.45 1.84
CA SER A 200 13.80 -7.08 1.75
C SER A 200 13.11 -6.31 0.63
N PRO A 201 12.86 -4.99 0.79
CA PRO A 201 12.49 -4.16 -0.35
C PRO A 201 13.52 -4.31 -1.47
N VAL A 202 13.04 -4.58 -2.70
CA VAL A 202 13.92 -4.94 -3.82
C VAL A 202 14.96 -3.85 -4.12
N LEU A 203 14.58 -2.58 -4.06
CA LEU A 203 15.49 -1.44 -4.31
C LEU A 203 16.60 -1.31 -3.25
N VAL A 204 16.33 -1.74 -2.01
CA VAL A 204 17.31 -1.74 -0.91
C VAL A 204 18.23 -2.96 -1.02
N ALA A 205 17.72 -4.10 -1.51
CA ALA A 205 18.49 -5.32 -1.68
C ALA A 205 19.37 -5.31 -2.94
N GLN A 206 18.92 -4.65 -4.00
CA GLN A 206 19.55 -4.67 -5.32
C GLN A 206 21.06 -4.42 -5.30
N PRO A 207 21.59 -3.38 -4.64
CA PRO A 207 23.05 -3.12 -4.63
C PRO A 207 23.85 -4.28 -4.02
N LEU A 208 23.33 -4.91 -2.95
CA LEU A 208 23.99 -6.04 -2.28
C LEU A 208 23.90 -7.33 -3.12
N VAL A 209 22.80 -7.53 -3.84
CA VAL A 209 22.64 -8.65 -4.76
C VAL A 209 23.59 -8.50 -5.95
N GLN A 210 23.70 -7.31 -6.54
CA GLN A 210 24.63 -7.02 -7.64
C GLN A 210 26.09 -7.16 -7.22
N ALA A 211 26.41 -6.80 -5.97
CA ALA A 211 27.76 -6.99 -5.40
C ALA A 211 28.05 -8.45 -4.97
N GLY A 212 27.08 -9.37 -5.13
CA GLY A 212 27.22 -10.78 -4.72
C GLY A 212 27.29 -11.01 -3.20
N GLN A 213 26.96 -10.00 -2.41
CA GLN A 213 26.90 -10.10 -0.94
C GLN A 213 25.62 -10.77 -0.44
N LEU A 214 24.55 -10.67 -1.21
CA LEU A 214 23.30 -11.37 -1.01
C LEU A 214 22.91 -12.16 -2.26
N ALA A 215 22.24 -13.29 -2.07
CA ALA A 215 21.58 -14.02 -3.15
C ALA A 215 20.07 -13.78 -3.08
N ALA A 216 19.47 -13.36 -4.19
CA ALA A 216 18.03 -13.21 -4.34
C ALA A 216 17.43 -14.54 -4.80
N LEU A 217 16.54 -15.14 -4.02
CA LEU A 217 15.96 -16.46 -4.31
C LEU A 217 14.58 -16.40 -4.95
N ALA A 218 13.76 -15.42 -4.58
CA ALA A 218 12.43 -15.23 -5.14
C ALA A 218 11.89 -13.83 -4.80
N VAL A 219 10.94 -13.33 -5.59
CA VAL A 219 10.15 -12.13 -5.27
C VAL A 219 8.74 -12.52 -4.82
N SER A 220 8.16 -11.68 -3.96
CA SER A 220 6.85 -11.96 -3.34
C SER A 220 5.64 -11.64 -4.22
N SER A 221 5.82 -10.97 -5.34
CA SER A 221 4.73 -10.59 -6.24
C SER A 221 4.26 -11.74 -7.13
N SER A 222 3.09 -11.59 -7.72
CA SER A 222 2.54 -12.52 -8.72
C SER A 222 3.30 -12.52 -10.05
N ARG A 223 4.10 -11.47 -10.30
CA ARG A 223 4.96 -11.30 -11.48
C ARG A 223 6.39 -10.98 -11.05
N ARG A 224 7.37 -11.30 -11.91
CA ARG A 224 8.77 -10.95 -11.66
C ARG A 224 8.96 -9.44 -11.58
N SER A 225 9.93 -9.02 -10.79
CA SER A 225 10.32 -7.61 -10.68
C SER A 225 11.05 -7.15 -11.94
N THR A 226 10.75 -5.94 -12.41
CA THR A 226 11.51 -5.28 -13.49
C THR A 226 12.93 -4.93 -13.05
N VAL A 227 13.16 -4.78 -11.75
CA VAL A 227 14.47 -4.46 -11.15
C VAL A 227 15.39 -5.69 -11.07
N LEU A 228 14.81 -6.88 -10.85
CA LEU A 228 15.49 -8.18 -10.76
C LEU A 228 14.80 -9.21 -11.68
N PRO A 229 14.85 -9.06 -13.00
CA PRO A 229 14.04 -9.84 -13.94
C PRO A 229 14.38 -11.34 -13.96
N ASP A 230 15.60 -11.70 -13.59
CA ASP A 230 16.05 -13.09 -13.53
C ASP A 230 15.61 -13.82 -12.25
N VAL A 231 15.14 -13.09 -11.23
CA VAL A 231 14.69 -13.66 -9.97
C VAL A 231 13.24 -14.15 -10.13
N PRO A 232 12.95 -15.44 -9.90
CA PRO A 232 11.61 -15.97 -10.02
C PRO A 232 10.68 -15.43 -8.94
N THR A 233 9.37 -15.54 -9.17
CA THR A 233 8.38 -15.34 -8.10
C THR A 233 8.38 -16.54 -7.15
N THR A 234 7.83 -16.39 -5.95
CA THR A 234 7.64 -17.51 -5.02
C THR A 234 6.72 -18.58 -5.62
N ILE A 235 5.76 -18.19 -6.47
CA ILE A 235 4.88 -19.11 -7.21
C ILE A 235 5.67 -19.90 -8.24
N GLU A 236 6.48 -19.25 -9.08
CA GLU A 236 7.36 -19.90 -10.05
C GLU A 236 8.37 -20.84 -9.40
N ALA A 237 8.80 -20.53 -8.17
CA ALA A 237 9.65 -21.39 -7.35
C ALA A 237 8.92 -22.63 -6.78
N GLY A 238 7.60 -22.78 -7.05
CA GLY A 238 6.79 -23.94 -6.71
C GLY A 238 5.94 -23.81 -5.45
N PHE A 239 5.74 -22.60 -4.93
CA PHE A 239 4.94 -22.37 -3.72
C PHE A 239 3.66 -21.60 -4.08
N ALA A 240 2.59 -22.33 -4.35
CA ALA A 240 1.28 -21.75 -4.68
C ALA A 240 0.73 -20.94 -3.50
N ASN A 241 0.01 -19.86 -3.78
CA ASN A 241 -0.57 -18.97 -2.77
C ASN A 241 0.45 -18.36 -1.78
N SER A 242 1.70 -18.19 -2.20
CA SER A 242 2.77 -17.59 -1.40
C SER A 242 3.03 -16.12 -1.75
N GLU A 243 2.34 -15.60 -2.75
CA GLU A 243 2.43 -14.21 -3.16
C GLU A 243 1.88 -13.25 -2.10
N TYR A 244 2.52 -12.10 -1.98
CA TYR A 244 2.08 -11.00 -1.15
C TYR A 244 2.41 -9.69 -1.86
N GLU A 245 1.34 -9.02 -2.31
CA GLU A 245 1.45 -7.80 -3.11
C GLU A 245 1.52 -6.55 -2.23
N PHE A 246 2.38 -5.62 -2.63
CA PHE A 246 2.45 -4.29 -2.03
C PHE A 246 1.95 -3.26 -3.00
N TRP A 247 1.15 -2.33 -2.49
CA TRP A 247 0.58 -1.26 -3.27
C TRP A 247 0.41 0.01 -2.42
N LEU A 248 0.32 1.13 -3.09
CA LEU A 248 -0.10 2.41 -2.53
C LEU A 248 -1.43 2.77 -3.18
N GLY A 249 -2.38 3.30 -2.40
CA GLY A 249 -3.72 3.60 -2.92
C GLY A 249 -4.38 4.77 -2.21
N PHE A 250 -5.36 5.35 -2.88
CA PHE A 250 -6.13 6.49 -2.43
C PHE A 250 -7.47 6.07 -1.86
N PHE A 251 -7.85 6.74 -0.77
CA PHE A 251 -9.08 6.50 -0.04
C PHE A 251 -9.74 7.82 0.34
N LEU A 252 -11.04 7.78 0.50
CA LEU A 252 -11.87 8.85 1.05
C LEU A 252 -12.65 8.33 2.26
N PRO A 253 -13.24 9.20 3.10
CA PRO A 253 -14.21 8.75 4.10
C PRO A 253 -15.36 7.98 3.44
N ALA A 254 -15.84 6.90 4.06
CA ALA A 254 -16.78 5.96 3.46
C ALA A 254 -18.11 6.57 2.93
N LYS A 255 -18.55 7.69 3.57
CA LYS A 255 -19.81 8.37 3.19
C LYS A 255 -19.63 9.42 2.10
N THR A 256 -18.45 9.52 1.49
CA THR A 256 -18.21 10.46 0.38
C THR A 256 -19.14 10.14 -0.80
N PRO A 257 -19.80 11.14 -1.39
CA PRO A 257 -20.69 10.96 -2.54
C PRO A 257 -19.99 10.21 -3.68
N ARG A 258 -20.73 9.30 -4.32
CA ARG A 258 -20.16 8.43 -5.38
C ARG A 258 -19.62 9.20 -6.57
N ASP A 259 -20.25 10.30 -6.94
CA ASP A 259 -19.79 11.19 -8.02
C ASP A 259 -18.46 11.84 -7.72
N VAL A 260 -18.19 12.20 -6.45
CA VAL A 260 -16.89 12.71 -5.98
C VAL A 260 -15.83 11.61 -6.02
N VAL A 261 -16.15 10.39 -5.56
CA VAL A 261 -15.23 9.23 -5.63
C VAL A 261 -14.89 8.93 -7.09
N GLU A 262 -15.88 8.86 -7.96
CA GLU A 262 -15.67 8.58 -9.39
C GLU A 262 -14.89 9.71 -10.07
N ARG A 263 -15.17 10.96 -9.76
CA ARG A 263 -14.43 12.10 -10.30
C ARG A 263 -12.96 12.04 -9.89
N LEU A 264 -12.67 11.80 -8.61
CA LEU A 264 -11.29 11.67 -8.14
C LEU A 264 -10.57 10.48 -8.80
N TYR A 265 -11.25 9.35 -8.95
CA TYR A 265 -10.73 8.17 -9.66
C TYR A 265 -10.29 8.53 -11.08
N GLN A 266 -11.17 9.14 -11.87
CA GLN A 266 -10.89 9.51 -13.26
C GLN A 266 -9.69 10.49 -13.34
N GLU A 267 -9.62 11.46 -12.44
CA GLU A 267 -8.52 12.42 -12.44
C GLU A 267 -7.18 11.81 -12.01
N ILE A 268 -7.18 10.88 -11.02
CA ILE A 268 -5.97 10.13 -10.66
C ILE A 268 -5.53 9.23 -11.82
N ARG A 269 -6.46 8.53 -12.48
CA ARG A 269 -6.15 7.70 -13.65
C ARG A 269 -5.50 8.52 -14.75
N LYS A 270 -6.11 9.67 -15.10
CA LYS A 270 -5.53 10.60 -16.07
C LYS A 270 -4.17 11.14 -15.64
N ALA A 271 -3.97 11.44 -14.35
CA ALA A 271 -2.68 11.86 -13.83
C ALA A 271 -1.62 10.79 -14.01
N LYS A 272 -1.93 9.52 -13.73
CA LYS A 272 -1.02 8.37 -13.91
C LYS A 272 -0.63 8.13 -15.38
N GLU A 273 -1.49 8.49 -16.32
CA GLU A 273 -1.22 8.35 -17.77
C GLU A 273 -0.21 9.39 -18.28
N HIS A 274 0.00 10.50 -17.55
CA HIS A 274 0.92 11.55 -17.98
C HIS A 274 2.37 11.06 -17.99
N PRO A 275 3.15 11.31 -19.07
CA PRO A 275 4.51 10.80 -19.22
C PRO A 275 5.43 11.12 -18.05
N ASP A 276 5.42 12.38 -17.56
CA ASP A 276 6.27 12.79 -16.44
C ASP A 276 5.90 12.09 -15.12
N VAL A 277 4.59 11.85 -14.90
CA VAL A 277 4.12 11.11 -13.73
C VAL A 277 4.56 9.65 -13.82
N LYS A 278 4.37 9.01 -14.98
CA LYS A 278 4.87 7.64 -15.21
C LYS A 278 6.36 7.53 -14.95
N ALA A 279 7.15 8.45 -15.49
CA ALA A 279 8.60 8.46 -15.30
C ALA A 279 8.99 8.63 -13.82
N LYS A 280 8.38 9.59 -13.12
CA LYS A 280 8.65 9.84 -11.68
C LYS A 280 8.23 8.64 -10.80
N LEU A 281 7.08 8.01 -11.08
CA LEU A 281 6.61 6.84 -10.35
C LEU A 281 7.51 5.62 -10.61
N ALA A 282 7.89 5.38 -11.86
CA ALA A 282 8.83 4.31 -12.22
C ALA A 282 10.21 4.51 -11.58
N ALA A 283 10.73 5.75 -11.54
CA ALA A 283 12.01 6.07 -10.88
C ALA A 283 12.00 5.78 -9.38
N SER A 284 10.83 5.86 -8.72
CA SER A 284 10.64 5.43 -7.33
C SER A 284 10.32 3.94 -7.19
N GLY A 285 10.40 3.17 -8.28
CA GLY A 285 10.15 1.74 -8.32
C GLY A 285 8.66 1.36 -8.38
N GLY A 286 7.77 2.32 -8.60
CA GLY A 286 6.34 2.04 -8.74
C GLY A 286 6.03 1.42 -10.11
N GLU A 287 5.26 0.33 -10.10
CA GLU A 287 4.72 -0.30 -11.31
C GLU A 287 3.25 0.08 -11.51
N PRO A 288 2.76 0.16 -12.75
CA PRO A 288 1.37 0.49 -13.00
C PRO A 288 0.42 -0.52 -12.34
N MET A 289 -0.52 0.00 -11.58
CA MET A 289 -1.64 -0.75 -11.01
C MET A 289 -2.92 0.07 -11.21
N ASP A 290 -3.93 -0.52 -11.80
CA ASP A 290 -5.20 0.17 -12.07
C ASP A 290 -6.38 -0.71 -11.68
N MET A 291 -7.32 -0.12 -10.96
CA MET A 291 -8.61 -0.72 -10.56
C MET A 291 -9.63 0.39 -10.46
N THR A 292 -10.85 0.09 -10.85
CA THR A 292 -12.01 0.94 -10.57
C THR A 292 -12.27 1.01 -9.05
N PRO A 293 -13.01 2.01 -8.55
CA PRO A 293 -13.33 2.11 -7.13
C PRO A 293 -13.99 0.84 -6.57
N GLY A 294 -14.89 0.21 -7.34
CA GLY A 294 -15.55 -1.05 -6.93
C GLY A 294 -14.57 -2.21 -6.83
N GLU A 295 -13.74 -2.42 -7.85
CA GLU A 295 -12.71 -3.47 -7.84
C GLU A 295 -11.70 -3.26 -6.71
N PHE A 296 -11.29 -2.01 -6.47
CA PHE A 296 -10.33 -1.72 -5.40
C PHE A 296 -10.95 -1.88 -4.01
N GLN A 297 -12.23 -1.53 -3.82
CA GLN A 297 -12.95 -1.78 -2.57
C GLN A 297 -13.02 -3.28 -2.26
N ASP A 298 -13.38 -4.10 -3.25
CA ASP A 298 -13.43 -5.55 -3.11
C ASP A 298 -12.04 -6.14 -2.83
N TYR A 299 -11.02 -5.64 -3.51
CA TYR A 299 -9.63 -6.06 -3.30
C TYR A 299 -9.17 -5.75 -1.87
N VAL A 300 -9.43 -4.53 -1.36
CA VAL A 300 -9.13 -4.13 0.02
C VAL A 300 -9.86 -5.02 1.03
N GLY A 301 -11.15 -5.29 0.80
CA GLY A 301 -11.95 -6.17 1.66
C GLY A 301 -11.38 -7.59 1.75
N LYS A 302 -11.03 -8.18 0.60
CA LYS A 302 -10.38 -9.49 0.53
C LYS A 302 -9.02 -9.50 1.21
N ALA A 303 -8.22 -8.43 1.03
CA ALA A 303 -6.92 -8.31 1.68
C ALA A 303 -7.03 -8.20 3.21
N VAL A 304 -8.03 -7.48 3.73
CA VAL A 304 -8.31 -7.42 5.18
C VAL A 304 -8.65 -8.80 5.73
N ALA A 305 -9.54 -9.55 5.06
CA ALA A 305 -9.92 -10.89 5.49
C ALA A 305 -8.71 -11.85 5.47
N MET A 306 -7.95 -11.86 4.38
CA MET A 306 -6.73 -12.66 4.24
C MET A 306 -5.71 -12.33 5.33
N ASN A 307 -5.45 -11.04 5.61
CA ASN A 307 -4.49 -10.64 6.63
C ASN A 307 -4.92 -11.04 8.06
N ARG A 308 -6.22 -11.02 8.36
CA ARG A 308 -6.73 -11.54 9.64
C ARG A 308 -6.46 -13.03 9.81
N GLU A 309 -6.75 -13.82 8.79
CA GLU A 309 -6.49 -15.26 8.81
C GLU A 309 -4.99 -15.56 8.89
N LEU A 310 -4.17 -14.84 8.11
CA LEU A 310 -2.72 -14.98 8.13
C LEU A 310 -2.14 -14.64 9.51
N ALA A 311 -2.54 -13.52 10.11
CA ALA A 311 -2.08 -13.13 11.45
C ALA A 311 -2.45 -14.18 12.50
N LYS A 312 -3.71 -14.69 12.45
CA LYS A 312 -4.17 -15.77 13.35
C LYS A 312 -3.33 -17.04 13.18
N ALA A 313 -3.08 -17.48 11.95
CA ALA A 313 -2.30 -18.67 11.65
C ALA A 313 -0.81 -18.51 12.01
N ALA A 314 -0.29 -17.29 11.95
CA ALA A 314 1.07 -16.93 12.35
C ALA A 314 1.22 -16.69 13.87
N GLY A 315 0.14 -16.77 14.65
CA GLY A 315 0.17 -16.49 16.09
C GLY A 315 0.40 -15.01 16.43
N ILE A 316 0.15 -14.09 15.47
CA ILE A 316 0.29 -12.64 15.70
C ILE A 316 -0.88 -12.19 16.57
N THR A 317 -0.59 -11.74 17.78
CA THR A 317 -1.59 -11.17 18.68
C THR A 317 -1.71 -9.67 18.44
N PRO A 318 -2.94 -9.13 18.27
CA PRO A 318 -3.15 -7.69 18.18
C PRO A 318 -2.63 -6.97 19.44
N GLN A 319 -1.90 -5.88 19.26
CA GLN A 319 -1.30 -5.05 20.33
C GLN A 319 -2.11 -3.78 20.58
#